data_da9ab005c5259f00e356ac1deed39f20
#
_entry.id   da9ab005c5259f00e356ac1deed39f20
#
_cell.length_a   1.000
_cell.length_b   1.000
_cell.length_c   1.000
_cell.angle_alpha   90.00
_cell.angle_beta   90.00
_cell.angle_gamma   90.00
#
_symmetry.space_group_name_H-M   'P 1'
#
loop_
_entity.id
_entity.type
_entity.pdbx_description
1 polymer ?
#
loop_
_entity_poly.entity_id
_entity_poly.type
_entity_poly.pdbx_seq_one_letter_code
_entity_poly.pdbx_strand_id
1 'polypeptide(L)'
;MRLVSLTLRNYRNYARLQLELGPRLNVFLGRNAQGKTNLLESVAILALSSSPRARRESDLIGPVAADALIEAVVESGGRRVELSFRVSQESERTGKTIRVDGVARRAVDLPGEVQATLFWPDDLSLVKGGPEYRRRFLNEMLVQVVKGYGRTLARYRRVLDQRNHLLKRIAAGQEGRDSLAVWDAELANLGGALASARALAIADLAPLAAAGHAAISGGEVLGLSYLGPPADLATVLAATLEEDLRRGTTGAGPHRDDLSIAIDGVDARSFASQGQQRTAVVSLKLAESDLIESRSGERPILLLDDVLSELDPRRREALLARVGEAGQVIVTSVEADPFPAALMELAAVRCISGGRVESCG
;
A
#
# COMPACT_ATOMS: atom_id res chain seq x y z
N MET A 1 -3.74 -17.41 -2.09
CA MET A 1 -2.37 -17.09 -1.60
C MET A 1 -2.32 -17.20 -0.08
N ARG A 2 -1.21 -17.70 0.51
CA ARG A 2 -1.03 -17.69 1.97
C ARG A 2 0.43 -17.55 2.38
N LEU A 3 0.68 -16.85 3.47
CA LEU A 3 1.95 -16.80 4.17
C LEU A 3 2.05 -18.02 5.10
N VAL A 4 3.03 -18.88 4.88
CA VAL A 4 3.24 -20.12 5.65
C VAL A 4 4.09 -19.85 6.88
N SER A 5 5.21 -19.14 6.68
CA SER A 5 6.11 -18.79 7.77
C SER A 5 6.69 -17.39 7.58
N LEU A 6 7.05 -16.77 8.70
CA LEU A 6 7.69 -15.47 8.78
C LEU A 6 8.83 -15.50 9.77
N THR A 7 10.00 -15.07 9.35
CA THR A 7 11.17 -14.91 10.21
C THR A 7 11.61 -13.45 10.19
N LEU A 8 11.78 -12.87 11.37
CA LEU A 8 12.27 -11.51 11.55
C LEU A 8 13.57 -11.57 12.37
N ARG A 9 14.58 -10.80 11.96
CA ARG A 9 15.81 -10.59 12.75
C ARG A 9 16.14 -9.10 12.75
N ASN A 10 16.36 -8.57 13.94
CA ASN A 10 16.72 -7.16 14.17
C ASN A 10 15.77 -6.16 13.48
N TYR A 11 14.51 -6.55 13.32
CA TYR A 11 13.51 -5.76 12.62
C TYR A 11 12.67 -4.97 13.62
N ARG A 12 12.72 -3.64 13.58
CA ARG A 12 12.00 -2.78 14.51
C ARG A 12 12.31 -3.18 15.98
N ASN A 13 11.28 -3.63 16.72
CA ASN A 13 11.38 -4.13 18.09
C ASN A 13 11.55 -5.67 18.17
N TYR A 14 11.61 -6.38 17.04
CA TYR A 14 11.83 -7.82 16.99
C TYR A 14 13.33 -8.14 16.88
N ALA A 15 13.97 -8.52 17.96
CA ALA A 15 15.35 -9.02 17.91
C ALA A 15 15.42 -10.33 17.11
N ARG A 16 14.51 -11.26 17.40
CA ARG A 16 14.33 -12.52 16.66
C ARG A 16 12.89 -13.01 16.81
N LEU A 17 12.29 -13.37 15.70
CA LEU A 17 11.00 -14.04 15.61
C LEU A 17 11.07 -15.14 14.56
N GLN A 18 10.51 -16.31 14.88
CA GLN A 18 10.19 -17.37 13.92
C GLN A 18 8.74 -17.74 14.17
N LEU A 19 7.91 -17.62 13.14
CA LEU A 19 6.47 -17.76 13.25
C LEU A 19 5.94 -18.61 12.11
N GLU A 20 5.19 -19.64 12.42
CA GLU A 20 4.35 -20.37 11.48
C GLU A 20 2.92 -19.83 11.57
N LEU A 21 2.29 -19.58 10.44
CA LEU A 21 0.95 -19.04 10.37
C LEU A 21 -0.06 -20.10 9.98
N GLY A 22 -1.23 -20.02 10.59
CA GLY A 22 -2.39 -20.83 10.23
C GLY A 22 -2.91 -20.46 8.83
N PRO A 23 -3.60 -21.38 8.16
CA PRO A 23 -4.02 -21.19 6.77
C PRO A 23 -5.15 -20.17 6.59
N ARG A 24 -5.88 -19.83 7.63
CA ARG A 24 -7.03 -18.92 7.57
C ARG A 24 -6.85 -17.70 8.47
N LEU A 25 -7.38 -17.72 9.66
CA LEU A 25 -7.37 -16.59 10.60
C LEU A 25 -6.21 -16.72 11.60
N ASN A 26 -5.37 -15.69 11.65
CA ASN A 26 -4.28 -15.53 12.61
C ASN A 26 -4.55 -14.26 13.43
N VAL A 27 -4.79 -14.42 14.72
CA VAL A 27 -5.10 -13.33 15.66
C VAL A 27 -3.91 -13.08 16.56
N PHE A 28 -3.42 -11.85 16.56
CA PHE A 28 -2.33 -11.41 17.43
C PHE A 28 -2.83 -10.41 18.45
N LEU A 29 -2.91 -10.83 19.71
CA LEU A 29 -3.35 -10.03 20.82
C LEU A 29 -2.16 -9.37 21.54
N GLY A 30 -2.35 -8.17 22.04
CA GLY A 30 -1.32 -7.51 22.82
C GLY A 30 -1.61 -6.04 23.05
N ARG A 31 -1.05 -5.49 24.12
CA ARG A 31 -1.19 -4.06 24.44
C ARG A 31 -0.57 -3.19 23.35
N ASN A 32 -0.85 -1.90 23.37
CA ASN A 32 -0.25 -0.96 22.42
C ASN A 32 1.28 -0.90 22.59
N ALA A 33 1.98 -0.61 21.49
CA ALA A 33 3.44 -0.53 21.41
C ALA A 33 4.19 -1.86 21.63
N GLN A 34 3.55 -3.02 21.65
CA GLN A 34 4.20 -4.33 21.81
C GLN A 34 4.80 -4.89 20.52
N GLY A 35 4.48 -4.32 19.34
CA GLY A 35 5.01 -4.78 18.05
C GLY A 35 3.96 -5.31 17.08
N LYS A 36 2.68 -5.30 17.43
CA LYS A 36 1.56 -5.75 16.58
C LYS A 36 1.64 -5.18 15.16
N THR A 37 1.63 -3.87 15.06
CA THR A 37 1.75 -3.12 13.81
C THR A 37 3.03 -3.42 13.03
N ASN A 38 4.16 -3.62 13.74
CA ASN A 38 5.43 -3.96 13.12
C ASN A 38 5.41 -5.36 12.49
N LEU A 39 4.67 -6.31 13.07
CA LEU A 39 4.46 -7.64 12.50
C LEU A 39 3.72 -7.53 11.16
N LEU A 40 2.59 -6.81 11.11
CA LEU A 40 1.84 -6.59 9.87
C LEU A 40 2.64 -5.79 8.84
N GLU A 41 3.39 -4.77 9.29
CA GLU A 41 4.29 -3.99 8.42
C GLU A 41 5.32 -4.89 7.71
N SER A 42 5.85 -5.91 8.38
CA SER A 42 6.81 -6.82 7.76
C SER A 42 6.21 -7.61 6.59
N VAL A 43 4.95 -8.02 6.68
CA VAL A 43 4.23 -8.68 5.59
C VAL A 43 3.91 -7.69 4.46
N ALA A 44 3.49 -6.47 4.81
CA ALA A 44 3.25 -5.41 3.83
C ALA A 44 4.53 -5.05 3.05
N ILE A 45 5.71 -5.05 3.68
CA ILE A 45 7.00 -4.83 3.01
C ILE A 45 7.26 -5.90 1.95
N LEU A 46 6.92 -7.15 2.19
CA LEU A 46 7.06 -8.22 1.20
C LEU A 46 6.13 -8.04 0.01
N ALA A 47 4.92 -7.51 0.22
CA ALA A 47 3.98 -7.22 -0.85
C ALA A 47 4.34 -5.96 -1.66
N LEU A 48 4.87 -4.92 -1.01
CA LEU A 48 5.07 -3.59 -1.59
C LEU A 48 6.55 -3.26 -1.89
N SER A 49 7.48 -4.09 -1.42
CA SER A 49 8.94 -3.86 -1.41
C SER A 49 9.40 -2.57 -0.71
N SER A 50 8.54 -1.97 0.08
CA SER A 50 8.81 -0.79 0.89
C SER A 50 7.85 -0.74 2.07
N SER A 51 8.28 -0.09 3.17
CA SER A 51 7.39 0.12 4.31
C SER A 51 6.32 1.16 3.98
N PRO A 52 5.06 0.87 4.33
CA PRO A 52 4.00 1.89 4.27
C PRO A 52 4.13 2.97 5.34
N ARG A 53 4.97 2.83 6.37
CA ARG A 53 5.08 3.72 7.54
C ARG A 53 6.44 4.36 7.72
N ALA A 54 7.52 3.65 7.35
CA ALA A 54 8.88 4.16 7.52
C ALA A 54 9.17 5.33 6.57
N ARG A 55 9.79 6.38 7.09
CA ARG A 55 10.27 7.50 6.28
C ARG A 55 11.58 7.15 5.59
N ARG A 56 12.43 6.35 6.26
CA ARG A 56 13.71 5.86 5.76
C ARG A 56 13.78 4.36 5.95
N GLU A 57 14.46 3.66 5.05
CA GLU A 57 14.63 2.21 5.18
C GLU A 57 15.44 1.83 6.43
N SER A 58 16.36 2.69 6.89
CA SER A 58 17.07 2.54 8.16
C SER A 58 16.16 2.47 9.38
N ASP A 59 14.96 3.07 9.32
CA ASP A 59 13.99 3.01 10.42
C ASP A 59 13.46 1.58 10.69
N LEU A 60 13.68 0.65 9.75
CA LEU A 60 13.32 -0.77 9.89
C LEU A 60 14.31 -1.55 10.74
N ILE A 61 15.53 -1.03 10.92
CA ILE A 61 16.60 -1.69 11.66
C ILE A 61 16.40 -1.48 13.16
N GLY A 62 16.53 -2.54 13.93
CA GLY A 62 16.44 -2.48 15.39
C GLY A 62 17.55 -1.60 16.01
N PRO A 63 17.31 -1.00 17.20
CA PRO A 63 18.11 0.11 17.74
C PRO A 63 19.63 -0.13 17.88
N VAL A 64 20.06 -1.39 18.06
CA VAL A 64 21.46 -1.75 18.28
C VAL A 64 22.04 -2.65 17.18
N ALA A 65 21.36 -2.74 16.04
CA ALA A 65 21.74 -3.62 14.95
C ALA A 65 22.26 -2.83 13.74
N ALA A 66 23.07 -3.47 12.91
CA ALA A 66 23.57 -2.92 11.65
C ALA A 66 22.67 -3.32 10.46
N ASP A 67 21.80 -4.31 10.64
CA ASP A 67 20.89 -4.80 9.61
C ASP A 67 19.60 -5.34 10.19
N ALA A 68 18.58 -5.37 9.34
CA ALA A 68 17.30 -6.04 9.59
C ALA A 68 16.99 -7.04 8.46
N LEU A 69 16.39 -8.15 8.81
CA LEU A 69 16.02 -9.21 7.87
C LEU A 69 14.57 -9.63 8.09
N ILE A 70 13.83 -9.71 6.99
CA ILE A 70 12.48 -10.29 6.89
C ILE A 70 12.60 -11.45 5.91
N GLU A 71 12.29 -12.67 6.36
CA GLU A 71 12.19 -13.85 5.49
C GLU A 71 10.79 -14.43 5.60
N ALA A 72 10.28 -14.95 4.51
CA ALA A 72 8.96 -15.54 4.46
C ALA A 72 8.91 -16.70 3.47
N VAL A 73 8.00 -17.63 3.76
CA VAL A 73 7.58 -18.66 2.82
C VAL A 73 6.12 -18.42 2.49
N VAL A 74 5.83 -18.29 1.21
CA VAL A 74 4.48 -18.02 0.68
C VAL A 74 4.07 -19.17 -0.24
N GLU A 75 2.82 -19.58 -0.14
CA GLU A 75 2.18 -20.47 -1.12
C GLU A 75 1.22 -19.67 -2.01
N SER A 76 1.42 -19.75 -3.32
CA SER A 76 0.65 -19.07 -4.35
C SER A 76 0.56 -19.95 -5.60
N GLY A 77 -0.62 -20.15 -6.17
CA GLY A 77 -0.82 -20.97 -7.38
C GLY A 77 -0.30 -22.38 -7.26
N GLY A 78 -0.32 -22.97 -6.07
CA GLY A 78 0.25 -24.30 -5.81
C GLY A 78 1.79 -24.33 -5.76
N ARG A 79 2.44 -23.18 -5.88
CA ARG A 79 3.89 -23.02 -5.80
C ARG A 79 4.27 -22.46 -4.42
N ARG A 80 5.38 -22.96 -3.88
CA ARG A 80 6.01 -22.43 -2.67
C ARG A 80 7.16 -21.51 -3.06
N VAL A 81 7.16 -20.28 -2.54
CA VAL A 81 8.12 -19.21 -2.85
C VAL A 81 8.79 -18.77 -1.57
N GLU A 82 10.12 -18.73 -1.58
CA GLU A 82 10.92 -18.22 -0.48
C GLU A 82 11.34 -16.77 -0.77
N LEU A 83 11.04 -15.88 0.17
CA LEU A 83 11.31 -14.45 0.06
C LEU A 83 12.27 -14.01 1.16
N SER A 84 13.21 -13.14 0.80
CA SER A 84 14.10 -12.48 1.75
C SER A 84 14.24 -11.01 1.41
N PHE A 85 14.00 -10.16 2.40
CA PHE A 85 14.16 -8.72 2.34
C PHE A 85 15.10 -8.28 3.45
N ARG A 86 16.26 -7.76 3.09
CA ARG A 86 17.28 -7.29 4.03
C ARG A 86 17.56 -5.83 3.81
N VAL A 87 17.62 -5.08 4.90
CA VAL A 87 18.12 -3.72 4.94
C VAL A 87 19.38 -3.71 5.78
N SER A 88 20.45 -3.12 5.29
CA SER A 88 21.70 -2.94 6.01
C SER A 88 22.12 -1.48 6.00
N GLN A 89 22.72 -1.04 7.10
CA GLN A 89 23.31 0.29 7.20
C GLN A 89 24.82 0.17 7.34
N GLU A 90 25.55 0.64 6.33
CA GLU A 90 27.01 0.73 6.33
C GLU A 90 27.39 2.21 6.33
N SER A 91 27.85 2.69 7.50
CA SER A 91 28.12 4.13 7.70
C SER A 91 26.88 4.98 7.43
N GLU A 92 26.92 5.88 6.44
CA GLU A 92 25.81 6.75 6.06
C GLU A 92 24.92 6.18 4.95
N ARG A 93 25.27 5.01 4.38
CA ARG A 93 24.53 4.41 3.27
C ARG A 93 23.63 3.28 3.76
N THR A 94 22.38 3.35 3.37
CA THR A 94 21.43 2.25 3.56
C THR A 94 21.36 1.41 2.29
N GLY A 95 21.67 0.12 2.40
CA GLY A 95 21.57 -0.86 1.33
C GLY A 95 20.32 -1.72 1.50
N LYS A 96 19.72 -2.14 0.39
CA LYS A 96 18.60 -3.07 0.36
C LYS A 96 18.91 -4.25 -0.55
N THR A 97 18.74 -5.47 -0.04
CA THR A 97 18.90 -6.71 -0.79
C THR A 97 17.62 -7.52 -0.71
N ILE A 98 17.11 -7.96 -1.87
CA ILE A 98 15.90 -8.77 -1.98
C ILE A 98 16.26 -10.06 -2.71
N ARG A 99 15.73 -11.18 -2.25
CA ARG A 99 15.87 -12.48 -2.92
C ARG A 99 14.50 -13.17 -3.01
N VAL A 100 14.29 -13.84 -4.13
CA VAL A 100 13.15 -14.73 -4.38
C VAL A 100 13.72 -16.08 -4.78
N ASP A 101 13.40 -17.13 -4.04
CA ASP A 101 13.97 -18.48 -4.19
C ASP A 101 15.52 -18.45 -4.23
N GLY A 102 16.13 -17.68 -3.33
CA GLY A 102 17.58 -17.47 -3.24
C GLY A 102 18.19 -16.56 -4.32
N VAL A 103 17.45 -16.22 -5.38
CA VAL A 103 17.94 -15.39 -6.50
C VAL A 103 17.72 -13.90 -6.20
N ALA A 104 18.78 -13.10 -6.33
CA ALA A 104 18.71 -11.65 -6.13
C ALA A 104 17.73 -10.99 -7.12
N ARG A 105 16.89 -10.09 -6.61
CA ARG A 105 15.89 -9.33 -7.37
C ARG A 105 16.01 -7.84 -7.07
N ARG A 106 15.57 -7.01 -8.02
CA ARG A 106 15.40 -5.56 -7.74
C ARG A 106 14.13 -5.34 -6.92
N ALA A 107 14.14 -4.30 -6.09
CA ALA A 107 12.98 -3.94 -5.26
C ALA A 107 11.67 -3.78 -6.05
N VAL A 108 11.77 -3.23 -7.26
CA VAL A 108 10.62 -3.03 -8.15
C VAL A 108 10.05 -4.33 -8.76
N ASP A 109 10.73 -5.46 -8.57
CA ASP A 109 10.35 -6.77 -9.11
C ASP A 109 9.82 -7.72 -8.03
N LEU A 110 9.80 -7.31 -6.75
CA LEU A 110 9.23 -8.08 -5.65
C LEU A 110 7.68 -8.04 -5.61
N PRO A 111 7.02 -6.88 -5.84
CA PRO A 111 5.56 -6.84 -5.80
C PRO A 111 4.92 -7.81 -6.80
N GLY A 112 3.88 -8.52 -6.33
CA GLY A 112 3.22 -9.59 -7.08
C GLY A 112 3.60 -11.00 -6.64
N GLU A 113 4.77 -11.21 -6.01
CA GLU A 113 5.11 -12.50 -5.37
C GLU A 113 4.29 -12.71 -4.07
N VAL A 114 3.98 -11.64 -3.37
CA VAL A 114 2.98 -11.58 -2.29
C VAL A 114 1.98 -10.52 -2.62
N GLN A 115 0.71 -10.80 -2.41
CA GLN A 115 -0.37 -9.83 -2.54
C GLN A 115 -1.07 -9.68 -1.19
N ALA A 116 -1.23 -8.45 -0.76
CA ALA A 116 -1.86 -8.14 0.51
C ALA A 116 -2.70 -6.88 0.41
N THR A 117 -3.85 -6.90 1.06
CA THR A 117 -4.66 -5.71 1.32
C THR A 117 -4.54 -5.36 2.80
N LEU A 118 -4.18 -4.13 3.04
CA LEU A 118 -3.80 -3.64 4.35
C LEU A 118 -4.79 -2.61 4.85
N PHE A 119 -5.32 -2.84 6.02
CA PHE A 119 -6.20 -1.94 6.75
C PHE A 119 -5.43 -1.36 7.93
N TRP A 120 -5.15 -0.05 7.86
CA TRP A 120 -4.48 0.69 8.91
C TRP A 120 -5.41 1.70 9.60
N PRO A 121 -5.15 2.07 10.85
CA PRO A 121 -5.85 3.19 11.48
C PRO A 121 -5.75 4.49 10.67
N ASP A 122 -4.59 4.74 10.02
CA ASP A 122 -4.33 5.93 9.21
C ASP A 122 -5.07 5.94 7.85
N ASP A 123 -5.75 4.87 7.45
CA ASP A 123 -6.47 4.78 6.16
C ASP A 123 -7.60 5.83 6.04
N LEU A 124 -8.07 6.37 7.15
CA LEU A 124 -9.01 7.49 7.13
C LEU A 124 -8.45 8.71 6.36
N SER A 125 -7.12 8.81 6.25
CA SER A 125 -6.45 9.82 5.42
C SER A 125 -6.69 9.64 3.92
N LEU A 126 -7.18 8.49 3.44
CA LEU A 126 -7.63 8.32 2.05
C LEU A 126 -8.77 9.29 1.71
N VAL A 127 -9.68 9.50 2.64
CA VAL A 127 -10.80 10.44 2.46
C VAL A 127 -10.44 11.83 2.97
N LYS A 128 -9.92 11.96 4.21
CA LYS A 128 -9.64 13.25 4.84
C LYS A 128 -8.37 13.93 4.36
N GLY A 129 -7.36 13.16 3.99
CA GLY A 129 -6.03 13.63 3.68
C GLY A 129 -5.90 14.28 2.29
N GLY A 130 -4.68 14.69 1.97
CA GLY A 130 -4.34 15.25 0.68
C GLY A 130 -4.28 14.20 -0.45
N PRO A 131 -4.06 14.65 -1.69
CA PRO A 131 -3.94 13.75 -2.85
C PRO A 131 -2.82 12.72 -2.73
N GLU A 132 -1.81 12.98 -1.93
CA GLU A 132 -0.67 12.09 -1.70
C GLU A 132 -1.09 10.73 -1.12
N TYR A 133 -2.07 10.69 -0.21
CA TYR A 133 -2.60 9.45 0.36
C TYR A 133 -3.33 8.61 -0.70
N ARG A 134 -4.13 9.27 -1.53
CA ARG A 134 -4.88 8.59 -2.61
C ARG A 134 -3.97 8.11 -3.73
N ARG A 135 -2.95 8.91 -4.13
CA ARG A 135 -1.91 8.43 -5.07
C ARG A 135 -1.12 7.25 -4.51
N ARG A 136 -0.83 7.27 -3.22
CA ARG A 136 -0.15 6.18 -2.54
C ARG A 136 -0.98 4.91 -2.58
N PHE A 137 -2.25 4.96 -2.21
CA PHE A 137 -3.20 3.86 -2.28
C PHE A 137 -3.23 3.25 -3.70
N LEU A 138 -3.38 4.08 -4.74
CA LEU A 138 -3.37 3.62 -6.13
C LEU A 138 -2.04 2.96 -6.51
N ASN A 139 -0.91 3.53 -6.08
CA ASN A 139 0.40 2.94 -6.38
C ASN A 139 0.60 1.61 -5.67
N GLU A 140 0.24 1.48 -4.38
CA GLU A 140 0.36 0.26 -3.58
C GLU A 140 -0.51 -0.86 -4.14
N MET A 141 -1.71 -0.57 -4.62
CA MET A 141 -2.57 -1.51 -5.33
C MET A 141 -1.97 -1.90 -6.69
N LEU A 142 -1.59 -0.92 -7.52
CA LEU A 142 -1.15 -1.15 -8.89
C LEU A 142 0.20 -1.87 -9.01
N VAL A 143 1.12 -1.67 -8.07
CA VAL A 143 2.39 -2.41 -8.08
C VAL A 143 2.18 -3.91 -7.90
N GLN A 144 1.11 -4.32 -7.24
CA GLN A 144 0.79 -5.73 -6.99
C GLN A 144 0.11 -6.42 -8.19
N VAL A 145 -0.67 -5.67 -9.00
CA VAL A 145 -1.54 -6.26 -10.03
C VAL A 145 -1.16 -5.89 -11.47
N VAL A 146 -0.36 -4.83 -11.67
CA VAL A 146 0.06 -4.40 -13.01
C VAL A 146 1.55 -4.65 -13.18
N LYS A 147 1.87 -5.67 -13.97
CA LYS A 147 3.27 -6.02 -14.25
C LYS A 147 4.04 -4.84 -14.83
N GLY A 148 5.15 -4.50 -14.18
CA GLY A 148 6.02 -3.41 -14.62
C GLY A 148 5.62 -2.01 -14.13
N TYR A 149 4.45 -1.85 -13.50
CA TYR A 149 4.01 -0.55 -12.97
C TYR A 149 5.05 0.05 -12.01
N GLY A 150 5.59 -0.72 -11.09
CA GLY A 150 6.62 -0.28 -10.15
C GLY A 150 7.90 0.22 -10.85
N ARG A 151 8.31 -0.44 -11.94
CA ARG A 151 9.46 0.01 -12.76
C ARG A 151 9.18 1.34 -13.45
N THR A 152 8.00 1.45 -14.07
CA THR A 152 7.55 2.69 -14.73
C THR A 152 7.46 3.84 -13.73
N LEU A 153 6.89 3.61 -12.55
CA LEU A 153 6.79 4.60 -11.48
C LEU A 153 8.16 5.06 -10.96
N ALA A 154 9.09 4.13 -10.75
CA ALA A 154 10.45 4.46 -10.31
C ALA A 154 11.22 5.26 -11.36
N ARG A 155 11.07 4.89 -12.64
CA ARG A 155 11.70 5.63 -13.77
C ARG A 155 11.08 7.02 -13.93
N TYR A 156 9.75 7.12 -13.87
CA TYR A 156 9.04 8.39 -13.90
C TYR A 156 9.51 9.35 -12.81
N ARG A 157 9.64 8.89 -11.56
CA ARG A 157 10.14 9.73 -10.45
C ARG A 157 11.55 10.25 -10.73
N ARG A 158 12.43 9.38 -11.22
CA ARG A 158 13.80 9.78 -11.58
C ARG A 158 13.84 10.82 -12.69
N VAL A 159 13.06 10.63 -13.74
CA VAL A 159 12.96 11.59 -14.86
C VAL A 159 12.38 12.92 -14.39
N LEU A 160 11.35 12.88 -13.53
CA LEU A 160 10.76 14.06 -12.92
C LEU A 160 11.78 14.86 -12.08
N ASP A 161 12.59 14.16 -11.27
CA ASP A 161 13.64 14.81 -10.46
C ASP A 161 14.71 15.46 -11.35
N GLN A 162 15.14 14.78 -12.43
CA GLN A 162 16.08 15.34 -13.40
C GLN A 162 15.52 16.57 -14.11
N ARG A 163 14.26 16.49 -14.59
CA ARG A 163 13.58 17.62 -15.21
C ARG A 163 13.47 18.82 -14.24
N ASN A 164 13.06 18.58 -13.00
CA ASN A 164 12.96 19.63 -11.99
C ASN A 164 14.32 20.27 -11.66
N HIS A 165 15.39 19.45 -11.64
CA HIS A 165 16.75 19.98 -11.47
C HIS A 165 17.14 20.86 -12.65
N LEU A 166 16.85 20.43 -13.87
CA LEU A 166 17.15 21.16 -15.10
C LEU A 166 16.34 22.47 -15.20
N LEU A 167 15.05 22.47 -14.85
CA LEU A 167 14.22 23.68 -14.77
C LEU A 167 14.87 24.76 -13.89
N LYS A 168 15.41 24.38 -12.73
CA LYS A 168 16.10 25.30 -11.82
C LYS A 168 17.39 25.85 -12.43
N ARG A 169 18.17 25.03 -13.16
CA ARG A 169 19.41 25.47 -13.82
C ARG A 169 19.12 26.41 -14.98
N ILE A 170 18.08 26.15 -15.76
CA ILE A 170 17.65 27.04 -16.85
C ILE A 170 17.16 28.37 -16.28
N ALA A 171 16.36 28.37 -15.23
CA ALA A 171 15.92 29.57 -14.55
C ALA A 171 17.08 30.42 -14.00
N ALA A 172 18.19 29.77 -13.61
CA ALA A 172 19.44 30.41 -13.16
C ALA A 172 20.36 30.83 -14.32
N GLY A 173 20.00 30.61 -15.58
CA GLY A 173 20.81 30.93 -16.75
C GLY A 173 22.02 30.01 -16.97
N GLN A 174 22.05 28.84 -16.33
CA GLN A 174 23.17 27.89 -16.38
C GLN A 174 23.03 26.83 -17.50
N GLU A 175 21.84 26.71 -18.07
CA GLU A 175 21.48 25.71 -19.10
C GLU A 175 20.53 26.31 -20.15
N GLY A 176 20.54 25.75 -21.36
CA GLY A 176 19.61 26.08 -22.43
C GLY A 176 18.31 25.28 -22.35
N ARG A 177 17.22 25.84 -22.89
CA ARG A 177 15.89 25.19 -22.90
C ARG A 177 15.84 23.91 -23.74
N ASP A 178 16.68 23.80 -24.76
CA ASP A 178 16.73 22.64 -25.66
C ASP A 178 17.07 21.34 -24.92
N SER A 179 17.75 21.44 -23.76
CA SER A 179 18.07 20.30 -22.90
C SER A 179 16.85 19.65 -22.25
N LEU A 180 15.68 20.30 -22.23
CA LEU A 180 14.43 19.74 -21.68
C LEU A 180 13.77 18.73 -22.64
N ALA A 181 13.95 18.83 -23.95
CA ALA A 181 13.17 18.07 -24.92
C ALA A 181 13.20 16.55 -24.68
N VAL A 182 14.36 15.98 -24.33
CA VAL A 182 14.51 14.54 -24.06
C VAL A 182 13.78 14.14 -22.78
N TRP A 183 13.87 14.97 -21.74
CA TRP A 183 13.20 14.72 -20.45
C TRP A 183 11.69 14.89 -20.56
N ASP A 184 11.21 15.87 -21.34
CA ASP A 184 9.79 16.10 -21.59
C ASP A 184 9.16 14.92 -22.33
N ALA A 185 9.82 14.42 -23.40
CA ALA A 185 9.34 13.27 -24.15
C ALA A 185 9.27 12.00 -23.28
N GLU A 186 10.32 11.74 -22.49
CA GLU A 186 10.35 10.57 -21.61
C GLU A 186 9.33 10.69 -20.46
N LEU A 187 9.21 11.87 -19.86
CA LEU A 187 8.24 12.13 -18.78
C LEU A 187 6.81 11.97 -19.29
N ALA A 188 6.51 12.47 -20.50
CA ALA A 188 5.20 12.34 -21.13
C ALA A 188 4.83 10.88 -21.39
N ASN A 189 5.76 10.09 -21.95
CA ASN A 189 5.54 8.67 -22.22
C ASN A 189 5.28 7.87 -20.93
N LEU A 190 6.19 8.00 -19.93
CA LEU A 190 6.04 7.30 -18.66
C LEU A 190 4.82 7.77 -17.88
N GLY A 191 4.56 9.07 -17.90
CA GLY A 191 3.41 9.67 -17.23
C GLY A 191 2.08 9.26 -17.83
N GLY A 192 1.99 9.19 -19.17
CA GLY A 192 0.81 8.69 -19.88
C GLY A 192 0.51 7.22 -19.52
N ALA A 193 1.53 6.37 -19.48
CA ALA A 193 1.37 4.97 -19.08
C ALA A 193 0.86 4.83 -17.63
N LEU A 194 1.36 5.64 -16.69
CA LEU A 194 0.89 5.64 -15.30
C LEU A 194 -0.55 6.14 -15.18
N ALA A 195 -0.88 7.25 -15.87
CA ALA A 195 -2.22 7.82 -15.85
C ALA A 195 -3.25 6.85 -16.43
N SER A 196 -2.94 6.20 -17.56
CA SER A 196 -3.80 5.18 -18.16
C SER A 196 -4.02 3.99 -17.24
N ALA A 197 -2.96 3.47 -16.58
CA ALA A 197 -3.09 2.36 -15.63
C ALA A 197 -3.98 2.73 -14.44
N ARG A 198 -3.87 3.96 -13.92
CA ARG A 198 -4.70 4.45 -12.82
C ARG A 198 -6.15 4.63 -13.23
N ALA A 199 -6.41 5.21 -14.40
CA ALA A 199 -7.76 5.41 -14.92
C ALA A 199 -8.50 4.08 -15.09
N LEU A 200 -7.84 3.08 -15.69
CA LEU A 200 -8.39 1.73 -15.84
C LEU A 200 -8.65 1.06 -14.48
N ALA A 201 -7.71 1.20 -13.54
CA ALA A 201 -7.89 0.61 -12.23
C ALA A 201 -9.06 1.24 -11.45
N ILE A 202 -9.26 2.55 -11.57
CA ILE A 202 -10.39 3.24 -10.93
C ILE A 202 -11.71 2.87 -11.61
N ALA A 203 -11.74 2.71 -12.94
CA ALA A 203 -12.91 2.24 -13.65
C ALA A 203 -13.38 0.86 -13.18
N ASP A 204 -12.42 -0.06 -12.88
CA ASP A 204 -12.72 -1.38 -12.34
C ASP A 204 -13.05 -1.34 -10.83
N LEU A 205 -12.38 -0.47 -10.06
CA LEU A 205 -12.55 -0.34 -8.61
C LEU A 205 -13.89 0.30 -8.24
N ALA A 206 -14.35 1.28 -9.02
CA ALA A 206 -15.53 2.08 -8.69
C ALA A 206 -16.81 1.25 -8.49
N PRO A 207 -17.17 0.31 -9.38
CA PRO A 207 -18.35 -0.52 -9.17
C PRO A 207 -18.23 -1.45 -7.96
N LEU A 208 -17.05 -1.98 -7.68
CA LEU A 208 -16.79 -2.83 -6.50
C LEU A 208 -16.93 -2.03 -5.20
N ALA A 209 -16.36 -0.83 -5.18
CA ALA A 209 -16.45 0.05 -4.02
C ALA A 209 -17.90 0.55 -3.78
N ALA A 210 -18.62 0.88 -4.84
CA ALA A 210 -20.03 1.30 -4.75
C ALA A 210 -20.92 0.18 -4.20
N ALA A 211 -20.76 -1.05 -4.71
CA ALA A 211 -21.52 -2.21 -4.23
C ALA A 211 -21.23 -2.52 -2.76
N GLY A 212 -19.95 -2.55 -2.37
CA GLY A 212 -19.55 -2.75 -0.98
C GLY A 212 -20.05 -1.64 -0.05
N HIS A 213 -20.01 -0.39 -0.51
CA HIS A 213 -20.49 0.75 0.28
C HIS A 213 -22.00 0.71 0.51
N ALA A 214 -22.77 0.44 -0.53
CA ALA A 214 -24.24 0.34 -0.42
C ALA A 214 -24.67 -0.76 0.57
N ALA A 215 -23.96 -1.89 0.57
CA ALA A 215 -24.23 -2.99 1.51
C ALA A 215 -23.96 -2.60 2.99
N ILE A 216 -22.93 -1.79 3.24
CA ILE A 216 -22.56 -1.36 4.59
C ILE A 216 -23.37 -0.15 5.05
N SER A 217 -23.53 0.85 4.18
CA SER A 217 -24.16 2.14 4.52
C SER A 217 -25.69 2.09 4.61
N GLY A 218 -26.30 1.12 3.91
CA GLY A 218 -27.76 1.00 3.81
C GLY A 218 -28.35 1.83 2.67
N GLY A 219 -27.58 2.06 1.61
CA GLY A 219 -28.06 2.62 0.35
C GLY A 219 -27.38 3.91 -0.10
N GLU A 220 -26.41 4.46 0.65
CA GLU A 220 -25.59 5.57 0.16
C GLU A 220 -24.76 5.15 -1.06
N VAL A 221 -24.58 6.05 -2.01
CA VAL A 221 -23.86 5.82 -3.26
C VAL A 221 -22.44 6.36 -3.17
N LEU A 222 -21.43 5.47 -3.17
CA LEU A 222 -20.04 5.86 -3.25
C LEU A 222 -19.61 6.01 -4.70
N GLY A 223 -19.17 7.20 -5.08
CA GLY A 223 -18.64 7.52 -6.42
C GLY A 223 -17.13 7.71 -6.38
N LEU A 224 -16.43 7.14 -7.36
CA LEU A 224 -14.99 7.31 -7.55
C LEU A 224 -14.73 7.87 -8.95
N SER A 225 -13.83 8.86 -9.05
CA SER A 225 -13.42 9.43 -10.33
C SER A 225 -11.92 9.73 -10.32
N TYR A 226 -11.21 9.35 -11.38
CA TYR A 226 -9.81 9.70 -11.55
C TYR A 226 -9.66 11.13 -12.07
N LEU A 227 -8.92 11.94 -11.34
CA LEU A 227 -8.59 13.31 -11.72
C LEU A 227 -7.15 13.34 -12.23
N GLY A 228 -6.97 12.87 -13.46
CA GLY A 228 -5.67 12.82 -14.14
C GLY A 228 -5.44 14.02 -15.06
N PRO A 229 -4.27 14.08 -15.72
CA PRO A 229 -3.98 15.13 -16.68
C PRO A 229 -4.97 15.08 -17.84
N PRO A 230 -5.37 16.22 -18.40
CA PRO A 230 -6.20 16.26 -19.58
C PRO A 230 -5.43 15.65 -20.75
N ALA A 231 -5.83 14.50 -21.21
CA ALA A 231 -5.50 13.67 -22.36
C ALA A 231 -4.02 13.52 -22.76
N ASP A 232 -3.31 14.54 -23.20
CA ASP A 232 -1.91 14.43 -23.69
C ASP A 232 -0.94 15.22 -22.81
N LEU A 233 -0.11 14.47 -22.07
CA LEU A 233 0.83 15.06 -21.13
C LEU A 233 1.95 15.86 -21.85
N ALA A 234 2.34 15.50 -23.08
CA ALA A 234 3.34 16.23 -23.81
C ALA A 234 2.85 17.66 -24.17
N THR A 235 1.61 17.76 -24.64
CA THR A 235 0.95 19.06 -24.89
C THR A 235 0.84 19.89 -23.63
N VAL A 236 0.46 19.28 -22.49
CA VAL A 236 0.34 19.98 -21.20
C VAL A 236 1.70 20.49 -20.72
N LEU A 237 2.76 19.66 -20.80
CA LEU A 237 4.11 20.08 -20.40
C LEU A 237 4.62 21.25 -21.25
N ALA A 238 4.37 21.24 -22.55
CA ALA A 238 4.71 22.36 -23.44
C ALA A 238 3.95 23.63 -23.08
N ALA A 239 2.64 23.53 -22.81
CA ALA A 239 1.80 24.66 -22.45
C ALA A 239 2.14 25.28 -21.09
N THR A 240 2.64 24.47 -20.13
CA THR A 240 2.96 24.92 -18.77
C THR A 240 4.44 25.28 -18.56
N LEU A 241 5.28 25.21 -19.62
CA LEU A 241 6.73 25.35 -19.50
C LEU A 241 7.19 26.66 -18.83
N GLU A 242 6.60 27.79 -19.18
CA GLU A 242 6.97 29.08 -18.58
C GLU A 242 6.64 29.13 -17.07
N GLU A 243 5.53 28.51 -16.67
CA GLU A 243 5.17 28.39 -15.27
C GLU A 243 6.10 27.44 -14.52
N ASP A 244 6.45 26.30 -15.14
CA ASP A 244 7.39 25.32 -14.60
C ASP A 244 8.78 25.94 -14.39
N LEU A 245 9.27 26.73 -15.33
CA LEU A 245 10.53 27.48 -15.23
C LEU A 245 10.49 28.48 -14.09
N ARG A 246 9.39 29.24 -13.95
CA ARG A 246 9.24 30.22 -12.88
C ARG A 246 9.22 29.55 -11.50
N ARG A 247 8.58 28.39 -11.37
CA ARG A 247 8.48 27.61 -10.11
C ARG A 247 9.67 26.71 -9.84
N GLY A 248 10.46 26.38 -10.85
CA GLY A 248 11.53 25.38 -10.78
C GLY A 248 11.03 23.96 -10.52
N THR A 249 9.76 23.68 -10.88
CA THR A 249 9.12 22.37 -10.65
C THR A 249 8.05 22.09 -11.70
N THR A 250 7.90 20.81 -12.06
CA THR A 250 6.89 20.34 -13.00
C THR A 250 5.50 20.41 -12.38
N GLY A 251 4.58 21.11 -13.03
CA GLY A 251 3.21 21.35 -12.56
C GLY A 251 2.19 20.32 -13.00
N ALA A 252 2.48 19.50 -14.02
CA ALA A 252 1.55 18.55 -14.60
C ALA A 252 2.10 17.12 -14.61
N GLY A 253 1.20 16.13 -14.47
CA GLY A 253 1.50 14.70 -14.59
C GLY A 253 1.07 13.88 -13.37
N PRO A 254 1.31 12.54 -13.40
CA PRO A 254 0.84 11.59 -12.39
C PRO A 254 1.22 11.89 -10.93
N HIS A 255 2.22 12.71 -10.70
CA HIS A 255 2.60 13.19 -9.37
C HIS A 255 1.67 14.30 -8.84
N ARG A 256 0.77 14.83 -9.69
CA ARG A 256 -0.24 15.83 -9.37
C ARG A 256 -1.67 15.31 -9.43
N ASP A 257 -1.88 14.10 -9.98
CA ASP A 257 -3.19 13.48 -10.09
C ASP A 257 -3.86 13.29 -8.73
N ASP A 258 -5.17 13.08 -8.78
CA ASP A 258 -5.96 12.77 -7.60
C ASP A 258 -7.04 11.72 -7.90
N LEU A 259 -7.63 11.17 -6.86
CA LEU A 259 -8.84 10.35 -6.86
C LEU A 259 -9.94 11.12 -6.14
N SER A 260 -10.99 11.48 -6.85
CA SER A 260 -12.20 12.03 -6.22
C SER A 260 -13.01 10.92 -5.58
N ILE A 261 -13.45 11.15 -4.35
CA ILE A 261 -14.31 10.26 -3.57
C ILE A 261 -15.56 11.07 -3.20
N ALA A 262 -16.71 10.66 -3.69
CA ALA A 262 -17.99 11.32 -3.45
C ALA A 262 -18.97 10.34 -2.80
N ILE A 263 -19.82 10.83 -1.90
CA ILE A 263 -20.97 10.09 -1.33
C ILE A 263 -22.23 10.86 -1.71
N ASP A 264 -23.17 10.17 -2.34
CA ASP A 264 -24.40 10.76 -2.88
C ASP A 264 -24.14 12.00 -3.77
N GLY A 265 -23.05 11.94 -4.56
CA GLY A 265 -22.63 13.01 -5.46
C GLY A 265 -21.90 14.19 -4.78
N VAL A 266 -21.70 14.16 -3.47
CA VAL A 266 -21.04 15.24 -2.70
C VAL A 266 -19.63 14.82 -2.28
N ASP A 267 -18.65 15.74 -2.36
CA ASP A 267 -17.26 15.48 -1.98
C ASP A 267 -17.14 14.97 -0.54
N ALA A 268 -16.64 13.73 -0.40
CA ALA A 268 -16.58 13.05 0.88
C ALA A 268 -15.58 13.68 1.85
N ARG A 269 -14.51 14.33 1.34
CA ARG A 269 -13.51 14.99 2.18
C ARG A 269 -14.11 16.16 2.95
N SER A 270 -14.92 16.96 2.27
CA SER A 270 -15.42 18.22 2.80
C SER A 270 -16.74 18.09 3.55
N PHE A 271 -17.59 17.13 3.16
CA PHE A 271 -18.99 17.10 3.59
C PHE A 271 -19.41 15.81 4.28
N ALA A 272 -18.70 14.68 4.12
CA ALA A 272 -19.10 13.44 4.75
C ALA A 272 -18.86 13.45 6.27
N SER A 273 -19.79 12.86 7.01
CA SER A 273 -19.63 12.60 8.43
C SER A 273 -18.48 11.63 8.68
N GLN A 274 -17.95 11.59 9.92
CA GLN A 274 -16.89 10.64 10.27
C GLN A 274 -17.29 9.18 10.01
N GLY A 275 -18.56 8.85 10.28
CA GLY A 275 -19.12 7.54 10.02
C GLY A 275 -19.10 7.19 8.52
N GLN A 276 -19.57 8.09 7.67
CA GLN A 276 -19.54 7.93 6.20
C GLN A 276 -18.12 7.79 5.67
N GLN A 277 -17.18 8.60 6.16
CA GLN A 277 -15.77 8.52 5.77
C GLN A 277 -15.16 7.15 6.13
N ARG A 278 -15.45 6.61 7.33
CA ARG A 278 -15.02 5.27 7.73
C ARG A 278 -15.64 4.18 6.87
N THR A 279 -16.95 4.30 6.53
CA THR A 279 -17.60 3.36 5.62
C THR A 279 -16.95 3.40 4.25
N ALA A 280 -16.67 4.58 3.70
CA ALA A 280 -16.00 4.74 2.41
C ALA A 280 -14.60 4.08 2.40
N VAL A 281 -13.81 4.27 3.47
CA VAL A 281 -12.49 3.62 3.61
C VAL A 281 -12.60 2.10 3.62
N VAL A 282 -13.50 1.54 4.44
CA VAL A 282 -13.70 0.08 4.49
C VAL A 282 -14.12 -0.45 3.11
N SER A 283 -15.05 0.23 2.44
CA SER A 283 -15.53 -0.15 1.12
C SER A 283 -14.42 -0.09 0.06
N LEU A 284 -13.57 0.95 0.08
CA LEU A 284 -12.41 1.07 -0.81
C LEU A 284 -11.39 -0.06 -0.59
N LYS A 285 -11.10 -0.39 0.66
CA LYS A 285 -10.13 -1.44 1.00
C LYS A 285 -10.64 -2.84 0.67
N LEU A 286 -11.93 -3.10 0.85
CA LEU A 286 -12.56 -4.35 0.41
C LEU A 286 -12.58 -4.44 -1.12
N ALA A 287 -12.92 -3.36 -1.82
CA ALA A 287 -12.86 -3.31 -3.28
C ALA A 287 -11.44 -3.47 -3.84
N GLU A 288 -10.41 -2.95 -3.14
CA GLU A 288 -8.99 -3.22 -3.45
C GLU A 288 -8.71 -4.72 -3.41
N SER A 289 -9.15 -5.42 -2.37
CA SER A 289 -8.99 -6.88 -2.24
C SER A 289 -9.66 -7.63 -3.40
N ASP A 290 -10.91 -7.26 -3.71
CA ASP A 290 -11.68 -7.87 -4.81
C ASP A 290 -11.02 -7.61 -6.18
N LEU A 291 -10.48 -6.40 -6.39
CA LEU A 291 -9.77 -6.06 -7.62
C LEU A 291 -8.46 -6.83 -7.75
N ILE A 292 -7.70 -6.99 -6.66
CA ILE A 292 -6.48 -7.80 -6.65
C ILE A 292 -6.84 -9.25 -7.02
N GLU A 293 -7.85 -9.84 -6.38
CA GLU A 293 -8.32 -11.20 -6.67
C GLU A 293 -8.74 -11.34 -8.14
N SER A 294 -9.53 -10.41 -8.67
CA SER A 294 -10.02 -10.48 -10.05
C SER A 294 -8.90 -10.43 -11.09
N ARG A 295 -7.82 -9.72 -10.81
CA ARG A 295 -6.69 -9.56 -11.73
C ARG A 295 -5.59 -10.61 -11.59
N SER A 296 -5.41 -11.16 -10.40
CA SER A 296 -4.38 -12.16 -10.12
C SER A 296 -4.90 -13.60 -10.15
N GLY A 297 -6.21 -13.80 -9.98
CA GLY A 297 -6.83 -15.10 -9.80
C GLY A 297 -6.68 -15.68 -8.39
N GLU A 298 -6.06 -14.95 -7.46
CA GLU A 298 -5.85 -15.38 -6.08
C GLU A 298 -6.28 -14.31 -5.07
N ARG A 299 -6.86 -14.75 -3.97
CA ARG A 299 -7.21 -13.86 -2.87
C ARG A 299 -5.96 -13.31 -2.19
N PRO A 300 -5.82 -11.97 -2.03
CA PRO A 300 -4.73 -11.39 -1.27
C PRO A 300 -4.84 -11.74 0.21
N ILE A 301 -3.72 -11.66 0.92
CA ILE A 301 -3.69 -11.76 2.38
C ILE A 301 -4.29 -10.49 2.96
N LEU A 302 -5.31 -10.62 3.82
CA LEU A 302 -5.87 -9.47 4.53
C LEU A 302 -5.05 -9.18 5.80
N LEU A 303 -4.55 -7.97 5.92
CA LEU A 303 -3.80 -7.47 7.08
C LEU A 303 -4.64 -6.40 7.78
N LEU A 304 -5.07 -6.67 9.02
CA LEU A 304 -5.97 -5.80 9.79
C LEU A 304 -5.26 -5.32 11.07
N ASP A 305 -4.84 -4.06 11.10
CA ASP A 305 -4.14 -3.48 12.25
C ASP A 305 -5.10 -2.72 13.18
N ASP A 306 -5.58 -3.40 14.21
CA ASP A 306 -6.46 -2.88 15.27
C ASP A 306 -7.75 -2.17 14.77
N VAL A 307 -8.14 -2.45 13.52
CA VAL A 307 -9.23 -1.74 12.83
C VAL A 307 -10.60 -2.08 13.41
N LEU A 308 -10.78 -3.30 13.93
CA LEU A 308 -12.08 -3.74 14.43
C LEU A 308 -12.55 -2.95 15.65
N SER A 309 -11.62 -2.45 16.47
CA SER A 309 -11.90 -1.62 17.64
C SER A 309 -12.45 -0.23 17.28
N GLU A 310 -12.11 0.26 16.07
CA GLU A 310 -12.50 1.60 15.59
C GLU A 310 -13.83 1.60 14.84
N LEU A 311 -14.38 0.41 14.54
CA LEU A 311 -15.61 0.27 13.77
C LEU A 311 -16.82 0.09 14.69
N ASP A 312 -17.93 0.74 14.31
CA ASP A 312 -19.24 0.44 14.93
C ASP A 312 -19.69 -1.01 14.58
N PRO A 313 -20.69 -1.53 15.31
CA PRO A 313 -21.12 -2.93 15.16
C PRO A 313 -21.45 -3.33 13.72
N ARG A 314 -22.13 -2.47 12.94
CA ARG A 314 -22.55 -2.77 11.58
C ARG A 314 -21.36 -2.89 10.63
N ARG A 315 -20.41 -1.94 10.69
CA ARG A 315 -19.19 -1.96 9.88
C ARG A 315 -18.28 -3.12 10.23
N ARG A 316 -18.18 -3.40 11.54
CA ARG A 316 -17.43 -4.55 12.06
C ARG A 316 -18.00 -5.86 11.52
N GLU A 317 -19.33 -6.05 11.56
CA GLU A 317 -20.00 -7.23 11.01
C GLU A 317 -19.72 -7.41 9.52
N ALA A 318 -19.81 -6.34 8.72
CA ALA A 318 -19.52 -6.37 7.30
C ALA A 318 -18.05 -6.77 7.02
N LEU A 319 -17.09 -6.22 7.77
CA LEU A 319 -15.68 -6.60 7.63
C LEU A 319 -15.45 -8.06 8.06
N LEU A 320 -16.05 -8.49 9.17
CA LEU A 320 -15.92 -9.87 9.66
C LEU A 320 -16.55 -10.90 8.71
N ALA A 321 -17.64 -10.57 8.03
CA ALA A 321 -18.22 -11.42 6.97
C ALA A 321 -17.19 -11.66 5.87
N ARG A 322 -16.50 -10.61 5.42
CA ARG A 322 -15.41 -10.71 4.41
C ARG A 322 -14.20 -11.48 4.95
N VAL A 323 -13.87 -11.35 6.24
CA VAL A 323 -12.82 -12.15 6.89
C VAL A 323 -13.15 -13.64 6.81
N GLY A 324 -14.41 -14.01 7.01
CA GLY A 324 -14.88 -15.41 6.89
C GLY A 324 -14.75 -15.99 5.49
N GLU A 325 -14.87 -15.15 4.45
CA GLU A 325 -14.74 -15.53 3.04
C GLU A 325 -13.29 -15.43 2.53
N ALA A 326 -12.43 -14.65 3.20
CA ALA A 326 -11.06 -14.40 2.78
C ALA A 326 -10.22 -15.68 2.75
N GLY A 327 -9.12 -15.65 1.99
CA GLY A 327 -8.13 -16.73 1.96
C GLY A 327 -7.40 -16.82 3.30
N GLN A 328 -6.45 -15.92 3.54
CA GLN A 328 -5.76 -15.82 4.83
C GLN A 328 -5.89 -14.41 5.38
N VAL A 329 -6.12 -14.33 6.69
CA VAL A 329 -6.23 -13.07 7.42
C VAL A 329 -5.23 -13.06 8.57
N ILE A 330 -4.52 -11.96 8.71
CA ILE A 330 -3.64 -11.68 9.84
C ILE A 330 -4.17 -10.40 10.49
N VAL A 331 -4.64 -10.53 11.70
CA VAL A 331 -5.28 -9.43 12.43
C VAL A 331 -4.60 -9.19 13.76
N THR A 332 -4.46 -7.94 14.11
CA THR A 332 -3.99 -7.51 15.42
C THR A 332 -5.12 -6.86 16.22
N SER A 333 -5.16 -7.09 17.52
CA SER A 333 -6.11 -6.45 18.42
C SER A 333 -5.51 -6.29 19.82
N VAL A 334 -6.08 -5.40 20.60
CA VAL A 334 -5.76 -5.28 22.03
C VAL A 334 -6.45 -6.39 22.82
N GLU A 335 -7.68 -6.72 22.43
CA GLU A 335 -8.56 -7.69 23.10
C GLU A 335 -9.15 -8.70 22.11
N ALA A 336 -9.58 -9.85 22.59
CA ALA A 336 -10.23 -10.88 21.78
C ALA A 336 -11.73 -10.61 21.51
N ASP A 337 -12.33 -9.72 22.26
CA ASP A 337 -13.78 -9.44 22.27
C ASP A 337 -14.40 -9.01 20.92
N PRO A 338 -13.69 -8.34 19.97
CA PRO A 338 -14.30 -7.96 18.71
C PRO A 338 -14.68 -9.13 17.78
N PHE A 339 -14.26 -10.36 18.09
CA PHE A 339 -14.42 -11.49 17.18
C PHE A 339 -15.57 -12.41 17.61
N PRO A 340 -16.45 -12.85 16.68
CA PRO A 340 -17.42 -13.90 16.94
C PRO A 340 -16.74 -15.20 17.35
N ALA A 341 -17.33 -15.92 18.32
CA ALA A 341 -16.80 -17.19 18.82
C ALA A 341 -16.49 -18.20 17.70
N ALA A 342 -17.38 -18.32 16.72
CA ALA A 342 -17.21 -19.23 15.58
C ALA A 342 -15.97 -18.92 14.72
N LEU A 343 -15.54 -17.66 14.61
CA LEU A 343 -14.30 -17.29 13.93
C LEU A 343 -13.08 -17.59 14.81
N MET A 344 -13.21 -17.42 16.13
CA MET A 344 -12.11 -17.68 17.06
C MET A 344 -11.79 -19.18 17.18
N GLU A 345 -12.75 -20.06 17.04
CA GLU A 345 -12.54 -21.53 17.01
C GLU A 345 -11.62 -21.98 15.85
N LEU A 346 -11.62 -21.23 14.76
CA LEU A 346 -10.78 -21.49 13.57
C LEU A 346 -9.48 -20.68 13.56
N ALA A 347 -9.27 -19.85 14.56
CA ALA A 347 -8.15 -18.90 14.60
C ALA A 347 -6.92 -19.50 15.27
N ALA A 348 -5.75 -19.20 14.71
CA ALA A 348 -4.49 -19.34 15.42
C ALA A 348 -4.26 -18.08 16.28
N VAL A 349 -4.57 -18.16 17.58
CA VAL A 349 -4.45 -17.03 18.50
C VAL A 349 -3.08 -17.02 19.18
N ARG A 350 -2.42 -15.88 19.18
CA ARG A 350 -1.11 -15.65 19.80
C ARG A 350 -1.07 -14.30 20.50
N CYS A 351 -0.23 -14.20 21.51
CA CYS A 351 -0.01 -12.98 22.28
C CYS A 351 1.35 -12.34 21.92
N ILE A 352 1.36 -11.00 21.75
CA ILE A 352 2.57 -10.22 21.49
C ILE A 352 2.90 -9.39 22.72
N SER A 353 4.14 -9.55 23.22
CA SER A 353 4.71 -8.76 24.31
C SER A 353 6.17 -8.47 24.06
N GLY A 354 6.56 -7.18 24.03
CA GLY A 354 7.94 -6.73 23.89
C GLY A 354 8.68 -7.31 22.66
N GLY A 355 8.00 -7.47 21.51
CA GLY A 355 8.60 -8.06 20.30
C GLY A 355 8.77 -9.59 20.37
N ARG A 356 8.07 -10.28 21.26
CA ARG A 356 7.97 -11.74 21.34
C ARG A 356 6.55 -12.18 21.06
N VAL A 357 6.40 -13.32 20.40
CA VAL A 357 5.11 -13.95 20.09
C VAL A 357 5.06 -15.29 20.82
N GLU A 358 4.01 -15.46 21.63
CA GLU A 358 3.82 -16.63 22.47
C GLU A 358 2.35 -17.10 22.38
N SER A 359 2.08 -18.33 22.79
CA SER A 359 0.68 -18.78 22.96
C SER A 359 0.01 -17.93 24.03
N CYS A 360 -1.22 -17.51 23.79
CA CYS A 360 -2.00 -16.86 24.85
C CYS A 360 -2.31 -17.90 25.93
N GLY A 361 -1.93 -17.59 27.17
CA GLY A 361 -2.18 -18.45 28.32
C GLY A 361 -3.67 -18.55 28.68
#